data_17672f4b940a6026407e77eee6f21644
#
_entry.id   17672f4b940a6026407e77eee6f21644
#
_cell.length_a   1.000
_cell.length_b   1.000
_cell.length_c   1.000
_cell.angle_alpha   90.00
_cell.angle_beta   90.00
_cell.angle_gamma   90.00
#
_symmetry.space_group_name_H-M   'P 1'
#
loop_
_entity.id
_entity.type
_entity.pdbx_description
1 polymer ?
#
loop_
_entity_poly.entity_id
_entity_poly.type
_entity_poly.pdbx_seq_one_letter_code
_entity_poly.pdbx_strand_id
1 'polypeptide(L)'
;MDGKNRAASSYLSPGNPPADKEQNDPLAQVFHNACSYNFFAMAELLHRLAKGEKGTPELSLRDDPAQETLRFSADASLAFPCNDISALKRDTSGAFRMTTTFMGLQGSQSPLPGYYLDHLAWKAVHEQSPVGDFLDMFSHRLTQFVWHIWRKYRYHISFRNGGVDAFSQRMYSLVGLGHRQLRDKLAINHSKMLAYSGILANPGRSPEIICGLVSHCFDLSEVTLQNWQRRKVDIEPDQQNSLGSYSLKNGEKLAGRSVLGNFVLGTRVPDLSGKFQLSITSLTRKQFLSFLPSGENFLPLTMFVSFILRDQLAWDLHLGLAPEQVGAMRLGDNKSALLGWTSFLGTPEERPSVTIRVRS
;
A
#
# COMPACT_ATOMS: atom_id res chain seq x y z
N MET A 1 -38.36 -38.52 -28.96
CA MET A 1 -39.20 -37.44 -28.41
C MET A 1 -38.33 -36.20 -28.29
N ASP A 2 -38.33 -35.41 -29.34
CA ASP A 2 -37.47 -34.23 -29.49
C ASP A 2 -38.07 -33.03 -28.78
N GLY A 3 -37.49 -32.64 -27.67
CA GLY A 3 -37.82 -31.40 -26.99
C GLY A 3 -37.09 -30.24 -27.65
N LYS A 4 -37.71 -29.58 -28.60
CA LYS A 4 -37.19 -28.34 -29.20
C LYS A 4 -37.17 -27.24 -28.17
N ASN A 5 -35.95 -26.78 -27.82
CA ASN A 5 -35.69 -25.51 -27.14
C ASN A 5 -36.36 -24.36 -27.93
N ARG A 6 -37.43 -23.82 -27.37
CA ARG A 6 -37.96 -22.53 -27.81
C ARG A 6 -37.06 -21.45 -27.24
N ALA A 7 -36.13 -20.95 -28.05
CA ALA A 7 -35.43 -19.72 -27.79
C ALA A 7 -36.47 -18.59 -27.67
N ALA A 8 -36.47 -17.90 -26.52
CA ALA A 8 -37.24 -16.69 -26.34
C ALA A 8 -36.80 -15.67 -27.40
N SER A 9 -37.73 -15.27 -28.24
CA SER A 9 -37.52 -14.26 -29.27
C SER A 9 -37.07 -12.96 -28.63
N SER A 10 -35.84 -12.56 -28.89
CA SER A 10 -35.32 -11.27 -28.56
C SER A 10 -36.03 -10.18 -29.36
N TYR A 11 -36.81 -9.36 -28.68
CA TYR A 11 -37.27 -8.09 -29.24
C TYR A 11 -36.09 -7.05 -29.19
N LEU A 12 -35.01 -7.35 -29.86
CA LEU A 12 -33.95 -6.41 -30.16
C LEU A 12 -33.99 -6.19 -31.67
N SER A 13 -34.70 -5.15 -32.11
CA SER A 13 -34.53 -4.63 -33.46
C SER A 13 -33.12 -4.12 -33.59
N PRO A 14 -32.28 -4.70 -34.48
CA PRO A 14 -31.00 -4.13 -34.77
C PRO A 14 -31.21 -2.87 -35.61
N GLY A 15 -31.07 -1.68 -34.99
CA GLY A 15 -30.79 -0.49 -35.77
C GLY A 15 -29.45 -0.73 -36.49
N ASN A 16 -29.47 -0.75 -37.81
CA ASN A 16 -28.28 -0.92 -38.66
C ASN A 16 -27.18 0.08 -38.22
N PRO A 17 -26.01 -0.39 -37.80
CA PRO A 17 -24.87 0.49 -37.65
C PRO A 17 -24.31 0.84 -39.03
N PRO A 18 -23.71 2.06 -39.22
CA PRO A 18 -22.96 2.39 -40.44
C PRO A 18 -21.74 1.45 -40.52
N ALA A 19 -21.70 0.73 -41.63
CA ALA A 19 -20.66 -0.25 -41.94
C ALA A 19 -19.26 0.37 -42.03
N ASP A 20 -18.26 -0.40 -41.64
CA ASP A 20 -16.87 -0.46 -42.09
C ASP A 20 -15.74 0.26 -41.34
N LYS A 21 -15.94 0.82 -40.13
CA LYS A 21 -14.79 1.22 -39.31
C LYS A 21 -14.77 0.68 -37.85
N GLU A 22 -15.80 0.01 -37.40
CA GLU A 22 -15.96 -0.38 -36.00
C GLU A 22 -15.49 -1.82 -35.65
N GLN A 23 -15.11 -2.64 -36.61
CA GLN A 23 -14.84 -4.07 -36.35
C GLN A 23 -13.53 -4.37 -35.64
N ASN A 24 -12.64 -3.39 -35.42
CA ASN A 24 -11.37 -3.57 -34.72
C ASN A 24 -11.24 -2.75 -33.41
N ASP A 25 -12.31 -2.09 -32.97
CA ASP A 25 -12.27 -1.40 -31.68
C ASP A 25 -12.66 -2.41 -30.58
N PRO A 26 -11.74 -2.76 -29.65
CA PRO A 26 -12.02 -3.68 -28.55
C PRO A 26 -13.19 -3.17 -27.68
N LEU A 27 -13.46 -1.88 -27.70
CA LEU A 27 -14.60 -1.28 -27.01
C LEU A 27 -15.93 -1.68 -27.63
N ALA A 28 -16.03 -1.76 -28.97
CA ALA A 28 -17.28 -2.15 -29.64
C ALA A 28 -17.72 -3.56 -29.22
N GLN A 29 -16.78 -4.49 -29.06
CA GLN A 29 -17.08 -5.83 -28.58
C GLN A 29 -17.58 -5.84 -27.12
N VAL A 30 -16.99 -4.99 -26.26
CA VAL A 30 -17.42 -4.83 -24.86
C VAL A 30 -18.83 -4.27 -24.79
N PHE A 31 -19.19 -3.31 -25.65
CA PHE A 31 -20.55 -2.76 -25.71
C PHE A 31 -21.56 -3.80 -26.18
N HIS A 32 -21.21 -4.59 -27.17
CA HIS A 32 -22.10 -5.65 -27.68
C HIS A 32 -22.36 -6.74 -26.62
N ASN A 33 -21.36 -7.09 -25.85
CA ASN A 33 -21.44 -8.13 -24.83
C ASN A 33 -21.66 -7.58 -23.41
N ALA A 34 -22.05 -6.31 -23.27
CA ALA A 34 -22.19 -5.65 -21.98
C ALA A 34 -23.08 -6.41 -20.97
N CYS A 35 -24.13 -7.05 -21.46
CA CYS A 35 -25.05 -7.83 -20.65
C CYS A 35 -24.42 -9.09 -20.01
N SER A 36 -23.30 -9.58 -20.53
CA SER A 36 -22.62 -10.77 -19.98
C SER A 36 -21.64 -10.42 -18.82
N TYR A 37 -21.35 -9.15 -18.62
CA TYR A 37 -20.43 -8.70 -17.59
C TYR A 37 -21.13 -8.42 -16.26
N ASN A 38 -20.40 -8.60 -15.16
CA ASN A 38 -20.86 -8.16 -13.85
C ASN A 38 -20.95 -6.63 -13.80
N PHE A 39 -22.01 -6.11 -13.17
CA PHE A 39 -22.26 -4.67 -13.04
C PHE A 39 -21.05 -3.89 -12.52
N PHE A 40 -20.42 -4.34 -11.43
CA PHE A 40 -19.32 -3.63 -10.82
C PHE A 40 -18.06 -3.56 -11.70
N ALA A 41 -17.76 -4.67 -12.40
CA ALA A 41 -16.63 -4.73 -13.31
C ALA A 41 -16.83 -3.78 -14.50
N MET A 42 -18.05 -3.79 -15.07
CA MET A 42 -18.40 -2.92 -16.20
C MET A 42 -18.39 -1.44 -15.79
N ALA A 43 -18.98 -1.10 -14.64
CA ALA A 43 -18.99 0.28 -14.14
C ALA A 43 -17.56 0.82 -13.89
N GLU A 44 -16.67 0.00 -13.33
CA GLU A 44 -15.27 0.38 -13.12
C GLU A 44 -14.51 0.54 -14.44
N LEU A 45 -14.74 -0.34 -15.41
CA LEU A 45 -14.14 -0.24 -16.74
C LEU A 45 -14.58 1.03 -17.46
N LEU A 46 -15.89 1.31 -17.51
CA LEU A 46 -16.42 2.51 -18.14
C LEU A 46 -15.93 3.79 -17.46
N HIS A 47 -15.83 3.76 -16.13
CA HIS A 47 -15.32 4.89 -15.37
C HIS A 47 -13.85 5.19 -15.70
N ARG A 48 -13.01 4.16 -15.82
CA ARG A 48 -11.60 4.30 -16.22
C ARG A 48 -11.47 4.82 -17.66
N LEU A 49 -12.29 4.31 -18.57
CA LEU A 49 -12.29 4.75 -19.96
C LEU A 49 -12.71 6.21 -20.12
N ALA A 50 -13.71 6.65 -19.38
CA ALA A 50 -14.24 8.01 -19.47
C ALA A 50 -13.27 9.09 -18.97
N LYS A 51 -12.44 8.79 -17.99
CA LYS A 51 -11.53 9.77 -17.36
C LYS A 51 -10.05 9.60 -17.68
N GLY A 52 -9.68 8.57 -18.47
CA GLY A 52 -8.30 8.24 -18.79
C GLY A 52 -7.50 7.73 -17.59
N GLU A 53 -6.30 7.17 -17.83
CA GLU A 53 -5.47 6.53 -16.80
C GLU A 53 -4.98 7.47 -15.67
N LYS A 54 -5.07 8.78 -15.85
CA LYS A 54 -4.50 9.78 -14.92
C LYS A 54 -5.40 10.20 -13.77
N GLY A 55 -6.65 9.80 -13.74
CA GLY A 55 -7.55 10.26 -12.72
C GLY A 55 -8.57 9.20 -12.33
N THR A 56 -8.31 8.37 -11.32
CA THR A 56 -9.43 7.83 -10.57
C THR A 56 -9.97 8.97 -9.72
N PRO A 57 -11.04 9.64 -10.09
CA PRO A 57 -11.62 10.64 -9.23
C PRO A 57 -12.15 9.91 -7.99
N GLU A 58 -11.96 10.50 -6.85
CA GLU A 58 -12.94 10.33 -5.81
C GLU A 58 -14.25 10.68 -6.47
N LEU A 59 -15.19 9.73 -6.57
CA LEU A 59 -16.54 10.04 -6.95
C LEU A 59 -17.06 10.95 -5.84
N SER A 60 -16.98 12.22 -6.08
CA SER A 60 -17.60 13.20 -5.23
C SER A 60 -19.10 13.01 -5.41
N LEU A 61 -19.78 12.71 -4.33
CA LEU A 61 -21.26 12.71 -4.27
C LEU A 61 -21.86 14.09 -4.58
N ARG A 62 -21.01 15.08 -4.83
CA ARG A 62 -21.34 16.47 -5.16
C ARG A 62 -21.00 16.85 -6.60
N ASP A 63 -20.62 15.86 -7.44
CA ASP A 63 -20.31 16.17 -8.84
C ASP A 63 -21.55 16.75 -9.53
N ASP A 64 -21.30 17.78 -10.30
CA ASP A 64 -22.31 18.41 -11.17
C ASP A 64 -22.86 17.34 -12.12
N PRO A 65 -24.19 17.14 -12.20
CA PRO A 65 -24.81 16.17 -13.10
C PRO A 65 -24.40 16.32 -14.57
N ALA A 66 -24.01 17.53 -14.96
CA ALA A 66 -23.53 17.81 -16.32
C ALA A 66 -22.13 17.18 -16.61
N GLN A 67 -21.34 16.94 -15.57
CA GLN A 67 -19.99 16.37 -15.68
C GLN A 67 -19.96 14.85 -15.47
N GLU A 68 -21.10 14.25 -15.18
CA GLU A 68 -21.19 12.81 -14.99
C GLU A 68 -20.97 12.05 -16.28
N THR A 69 -19.94 11.20 -16.28
CA THR A 69 -19.54 10.39 -17.44
C THR A 69 -20.29 9.07 -17.53
N LEU A 70 -20.86 8.61 -16.43
CA LEU A 70 -21.61 7.36 -16.31
C LEU A 70 -22.96 7.61 -15.64
N ARG A 71 -24.04 7.32 -16.34
CA ARG A 71 -25.40 7.45 -15.86
C ARG A 71 -26.05 6.07 -15.75
N PHE A 72 -26.68 5.80 -14.62
CA PHE A 72 -27.44 4.59 -14.39
C PHE A 72 -28.93 4.86 -14.63
N SER A 73 -29.62 3.95 -15.29
CA SER A 73 -31.06 3.94 -15.45
C SER A 73 -31.61 2.59 -15.04
N ALA A 74 -32.85 2.53 -14.59
CA ALA A 74 -33.50 1.27 -14.26
C ALA A 74 -34.22 0.70 -15.48
N ASP A 75 -34.22 -0.62 -15.61
CA ASP A 75 -35.00 -1.31 -16.64
C ASP A 75 -36.49 -1.29 -16.26
N ALA A 76 -37.32 -0.73 -17.14
CA ALA A 76 -38.76 -0.67 -16.93
C ALA A 76 -39.47 -1.99 -17.28
N SER A 77 -38.77 -3.01 -17.79
CA SER A 77 -39.30 -4.30 -18.16
C SER A 77 -39.84 -5.05 -16.92
N LEU A 78 -41.03 -5.66 -17.08
CA LEU A 78 -41.61 -6.55 -16.08
C LEU A 78 -41.17 -8.01 -16.23
N ALA A 79 -40.31 -8.28 -17.22
CA ALA A 79 -39.74 -9.61 -17.41
C ALA A 79 -38.79 -9.98 -16.29
N PHE A 80 -38.58 -11.29 -16.10
CA PHE A 80 -37.58 -11.76 -15.13
C PHE A 80 -36.16 -11.36 -15.58
N PRO A 81 -35.39 -10.65 -14.75
CA PRO A 81 -34.04 -10.24 -15.12
C PRO A 81 -33.08 -11.42 -15.16
N CYS A 82 -32.43 -11.64 -16.30
CA CYS A 82 -31.42 -12.69 -16.45
C CYS A 82 -30.05 -12.25 -16.01
N ASN A 83 -29.72 -10.96 -16.16
CA ASN A 83 -28.40 -10.36 -15.92
C ASN A 83 -28.54 -9.04 -15.18
N ASP A 84 -27.46 -8.58 -14.57
CA ASP A 84 -27.41 -7.30 -13.85
C ASP A 84 -27.59 -6.09 -14.77
N ILE A 85 -27.13 -6.20 -16.03
CA ILE A 85 -27.13 -5.13 -17.05
C ILE A 85 -28.08 -5.55 -18.17
N SER A 86 -29.07 -4.72 -18.43
CA SER A 86 -30.00 -4.89 -19.55
C SER A 86 -29.48 -4.26 -20.84
N ALA A 87 -28.98 -3.05 -20.79
CA ALA A 87 -28.46 -2.35 -21.94
C ALA A 87 -27.33 -1.37 -21.58
N LEU A 88 -26.45 -1.13 -22.55
CA LEU A 88 -25.42 -0.10 -22.48
C LEU A 88 -25.51 0.77 -23.73
N LYS A 89 -25.72 2.08 -23.55
CA LYS A 89 -25.83 3.04 -24.65
C LYS A 89 -24.84 4.18 -24.41
N ARG A 90 -24.35 4.79 -25.49
CA ARG A 90 -23.59 6.03 -25.43
C ARG A 90 -24.50 7.19 -25.80
N ASP A 91 -24.59 8.16 -24.92
CA ASP A 91 -25.40 9.36 -25.15
C ASP A 91 -24.73 10.29 -26.16
N THR A 92 -25.49 11.17 -26.77
CA THR A 92 -25.01 12.22 -27.70
C THR A 92 -23.99 13.16 -27.03
N SER A 93 -24.06 13.30 -25.70
CA SER A 93 -23.09 14.06 -24.90
C SER A 93 -21.76 13.33 -24.66
N GLY A 94 -21.64 12.06 -25.13
CA GLY A 94 -20.47 11.22 -24.91
C GLY A 94 -20.48 10.46 -23.55
N ALA A 95 -21.46 10.70 -22.69
CA ALA A 95 -21.67 9.96 -21.46
C ALA A 95 -22.18 8.55 -21.73
N PHE A 96 -21.83 7.59 -20.85
CA PHE A 96 -22.33 6.24 -20.93
C PHE A 96 -23.61 6.12 -20.11
N ARG A 97 -24.67 5.57 -20.69
CA ARG A 97 -25.91 5.22 -19.99
C ARG A 97 -25.98 3.70 -19.85
N MET A 98 -25.98 3.23 -18.63
CA MET A 98 -26.08 1.80 -18.28
C MET A 98 -27.44 1.54 -17.67
N THR A 99 -28.21 0.66 -18.28
CA THR A 99 -29.51 0.23 -17.75
C THR A 99 -29.33 -1.00 -16.87
N THR A 100 -29.73 -0.89 -15.60
CA THR A 100 -29.59 -1.93 -14.58
C THR A 100 -30.93 -2.58 -14.29
N THR A 101 -30.91 -3.87 -13.95
CA THR A 101 -32.11 -4.65 -13.64
C THR A 101 -32.41 -4.73 -12.14
N PHE A 102 -31.52 -4.17 -11.31
CA PHE A 102 -31.63 -4.20 -9.86
C PHE A 102 -31.66 -2.76 -9.29
N MET A 103 -32.17 -2.62 -8.08
CA MET A 103 -32.31 -1.36 -7.35
C MET A 103 -33.03 -0.23 -8.09
N GLY A 104 -33.83 -0.57 -9.10
CA GLY A 104 -34.68 0.37 -9.81
C GLY A 104 -35.96 0.70 -9.03
N LEU A 105 -36.46 1.93 -9.18
CA LEU A 105 -37.78 2.32 -8.75
C LEU A 105 -38.86 1.95 -9.80
N GLN A 106 -38.47 1.37 -10.93
CA GLN A 106 -39.29 0.83 -11.98
C GLN A 106 -38.83 -0.58 -12.33
N GLY A 107 -39.66 -1.35 -13.04
CA GLY A 107 -39.36 -2.73 -13.43
C GLY A 107 -39.84 -3.80 -12.42
N SER A 108 -39.48 -5.05 -12.67
CA SER A 108 -40.01 -6.21 -11.94
C SER A 108 -39.67 -6.27 -10.46
N GLN A 109 -38.59 -5.59 -10.03
CA GLN A 109 -38.14 -5.56 -8.63
C GLN A 109 -38.50 -4.26 -7.90
N SER A 110 -39.34 -3.43 -8.49
CA SER A 110 -39.74 -2.15 -7.90
C SER A 110 -40.67 -2.35 -6.70
N PRO A 111 -40.56 -1.48 -5.67
CA PRO A 111 -41.49 -1.45 -4.54
C PRO A 111 -42.83 -0.79 -4.87
N LEU A 112 -43.02 -0.27 -6.09
CA LEU A 112 -44.26 0.39 -6.50
C LEU A 112 -45.39 -0.60 -6.74
N PRO A 113 -46.69 -0.19 -6.54
CA PRO A 113 -47.83 -1.03 -6.85
C PRO A 113 -47.87 -1.42 -8.33
N GLY A 114 -48.35 -2.66 -8.63
CA GLY A 114 -48.33 -3.25 -9.96
C GLY A 114 -48.96 -2.40 -11.06
N TYR A 115 -50.09 -1.70 -10.78
CA TYR A 115 -50.73 -0.85 -11.77
C TYR A 115 -49.88 0.36 -12.23
N TYR A 116 -49.03 0.87 -11.37
CA TYR A 116 -48.03 1.88 -11.78
C TYR A 116 -46.95 1.27 -12.66
N LEU A 117 -46.49 0.09 -12.31
CA LEU A 117 -45.45 -0.60 -13.07
C LEU A 117 -45.90 -0.94 -14.47
N ASP A 118 -47.15 -1.46 -14.63
CA ASP A 118 -47.75 -1.75 -15.94
C ASP A 118 -47.81 -0.48 -16.80
N HIS A 119 -48.25 0.63 -16.21
CA HIS A 119 -48.32 1.92 -16.90
C HIS A 119 -46.94 2.47 -17.29
N LEU A 120 -45.95 2.34 -16.40
CA LEU A 120 -44.57 2.75 -16.68
C LEU A 120 -43.94 1.89 -17.78
N ALA A 121 -44.11 0.59 -17.71
CA ALA A 121 -43.63 -0.36 -18.72
C ALA A 121 -44.24 -0.06 -20.10
N TRP A 122 -45.57 0.19 -20.15
CA TRP A 122 -46.24 0.55 -21.39
C TRP A 122 -45.72 1.84 -21.98
N LYS A 123 -45.54 2.88 -21.15
CA LYS A 123 -44.95 4.19 -21.58
C LYS A 123 -43.51 4.06 -22.03
N ALA A 124 -42.71 3.23 -21.37
CA ALA A 124 -41.31 3.02 -21.74
C ALA A 124 -41.19 2.39 -23.13
N VAL A 125 -42.06 1.45 -23.48
CA VAL A 125 -42.11 0.85 -24.83
C VAL A 125 -42.47 1.88 -25.91
N HIS A 126 -43.27 2.90 -25.57
CA HIS A 126 -43.69 3.97 -26.50
C HIS A 126 -42.77 5.19 -26.46
N GLU A 127 -41.60 5.10 -25.80
CA GLU A 127 -40.61 6.20 -25.64
C GLU A 127 -41.23 7.50 -25.04
N GLN A 128 -42.28 7.40 -24.26
CA GLN A 128 -43.01 8.50 -23.64
C GLN A 128 -43.01 8.37 -22.12
N SER A 129 -41.85 8.38 -21.48
CA SER A 129 -41.77 8.13 -20.04
C SER A 129 -41.11 9.26 -19.24
N PRO A 130 -41.71 10.47 -19.20
CA PRO A 130 -41.15 11.53 -18.36
C PRO A 130 -41.14 11.20 -16.87
N VAL A 131 -42.09 10.34 -16.42
CA VAL A 131 -42.12 9.82 -15.04
C VAL A 131 -40.99 8.83 -14.83
N GLY A 132 -40.68 7.99 -15.84
CA GLY A 132 -39.53 7.09 -15.81
C GLY A 132 -38.22 7.84 -15.66
N ASP A 133 -38.02 8.90 -16.45
CA ASP A 133 -36.82 9.75 -16.35
C ASP A 133 -36.69 10.42 -14.97
N PHE A 134 -37.81 10.84 -14.38
CA PHE A 134 -37.83 11.36 -13.01
C PHE A 134 -37.43 10.30 -11.98
N LEU A 135 -37.95 9.09 -12.09
CA LEU A 135 -37.59 7.97 -11.20
C LEU A 135 -36.13 7.53 -11.40
N ASP A 136 -35.61 7.62 -12.62
CA ASP A 136 -34.24 7.29 -12.95
C ASP A 136 -33.23 8.22 -12.23
N MET A 137 -33.61 9.44 -11.95
CA MET A 137 -32.78 10.35 -11.16
C MET A 137 -32.48 9.77 -9.76
N PHE A 138 -33.46 9.17 -9.11
CA PHE A 138 -33.28 8.51 -7.81
C PHE A 138 -32.56 7.17 -7.96
N SER A 139 -32.96 6.35 -8.93
CA SER A 139 -32.34 5.06 -9.22
C SER A 139 -30.84 5.24 -9.53
N HIS A 140 -30.48 6.26 -10.28
CA HIS A 140 -29.10 6.62 -10.55
C HIS A 140 -28.29 6.87 -9.26
N ARG A 141 -28.81 7.68 -8.36
CA ARG A 141 -28.14 7.98 -7.08
C ARG A 141 -28.03 6.75 -6.18
N LEU A 142 -29.06 5.92 -6.10
CA LEU A 142 -29.03 4.69 -5.31
C LEU A 142 -27.97 3.71 -5.86
N THR A 143 -27.97 3.48 -7.17
CA THR A 143 -27.01 2.60 -7.83
C THR A 143 -25.57 3.13 -7.70
N GLN A 144 -25.40 4.45 -7.80
CA GLN A 144 -24.12 5.12 -7.57
C GLN A 144 -23.62 4.88 -6.14
N PHE A 145 -24.49 4.97 -5.12
CA PHE A 145 -24.13 4.67 -3.73
C PHE A 145 -23.67 3.22 -3.56
N VAL A 146 -24.40 2.25 -4.15
CA VAL A 146 -24.01 0.83 -4.08
C VAL A 146 -22.64 0.60 -4.69
N TRP A 147 -22.38 1.19 -5.85
CA TRP A 147 -21.04 1.10 -6.47
C TRP A 147 -19.95 1.73 -5.61
N HIS A 148 -20.22 2.88 -4.97
CA HIS A 148 -19.28 3.52 -4.03
C HIS A 148 -19.00 2.65 -2.80
N ILE A 149 -20.03 2.06 -2.21
CA ILE A 149 -19.90 1.17 -1.06
C ILE A 149 -19.04 -0.04 -1.45
N TRP A 150 -19.35 -0.65 -2.58
CA TRP A 150 -18.61 -1.78 -3.09
C TRP A 150 -17.12 -1.45 -3.31
N ARG A 151 -16.81 -0.30 -3.89
CA ARG A 151 -15.47 0.17 -4.17
C ARG A 151 -14.69 0.51 -2.88
N LYS A 152 -15.37 1.12 -1.90
CA LYS A 152 -14.77 1.50 -0.62
C LYS A 152 -14.10 0.32 0.10
N TYR A 153 -14.68 -0.86 0.01
CA TYR A 153 -14.17 -2.06 0.69
C TYR A 153 -13.18 -2.88 -0.16
N ARG A 154 -12.83 -2.39 -1.36
CA ARG A 154 -11.88 -3.06 -2.27
C ARG A 154 -10.66 -2.19 -2.50
N TYR A 155 -9.69 -2.33 -1.61
CA TYR A 155 -8.48 -1.51 -1.65
C TYR A 155 -7.70 -1.63 -2.96
N HIS A 156 -7.59 -2.82 -3.54
CA HIS A 156 -6.90 -3.06 -4.82
C HIS A 156 -7.50 -2.26 -5.99
N ILE A 157 -8.78 -1.90 -5.93
CA ILE A 157 -9.45 -1.08 -6.95
C ILE A 157 -9.25 0.42 -6.67
N SER A 158 -9.28 0.82 -5.40
CA SER A 158 -9.15 2.22 -4.99
C SER A 158 -7.71 2.69 -4.86
N PHE A 159 -6.75 1.77 -4.85
CA PHE A 159 -5.33 2.09 -4.72
C PHE A 159 -4.82 2.93 -5.89
N ARG A 160 -4.06 3.98 -5.57
CA ARG A 160 -3.35 4.83 -6.54
C ARG A 160 -1.85 4.69 -6.34
N ASN A 161 -1.13 4.67 -7.45
CA ASN A 161 0.33 4.63 -7.41
C ASN A 161 0.88 5.76 -6.53
N GLY A 162 1.80 5.40 -5.62
CA GLY A 162 2.33 6.32 -4.62
C GLY A 162 1.48 6.45 -3.35
N GLY A 163 0.37 5.70 -3.21
CA GLY A 163 -0.48 5.72 -2.02
C GLY A 163 -1.13 7.07 -1.75
N VAL A 164 -1.62 7.74 -2.79
CA VAL A 164 -2.24 9.08 -2.73
C VAL A 164 -3.73 8.99 -2.37
N ASP A 165 -4.31 7.79 -2.43
CA ASP A 165 -5.70 7.54 -2.08
C ASP A 165 -5.97 7.73 -0.58
N ALA A 166 -7.23 8.05 -0.24
CA ALA A 166 -7.62 8.38 1.13
C ALA A 166 -7.38 7.24 2.13
N PHE A 167 -7.52 5.97 1.69
CA PHE A 167 -7.25 4.82 2.54
C PHE A 167 -5.75 4.68 2.85
N SER A 168 -4.90 4.76 1.82
CA SER A 168 -3.43 4.75 1.99
C SER A 168 -2.95 5.87 2.89
N GLN A 169 -3.51 7.08 2.76
CA GLN A 169 -3.17 8.21 3.63
C GLN A 169 -3.51 7.93 5.10
N ARG A 170 -4.64 7.29 5.38
CA ARG A 170 -4.99 6.87 6.75
C ARG A 170 -4.04 5.82 7.28
N MET A 171 -3.67 4.83 6.43
CA MET A 171 -2.68 3.81 6.80
C MET A 171 -1.30 4.43 7.09
N TYR A 172 -0.84 5.38 6.28
CA TYR A 172 0.38 6.13 6.58
C TYR A 172 0.28 6.90 7.90
N SER A 173 -0.87 7.49 8.21
CA SER A 173 -1.07 8.20 9.47
C SER A 173 -0.96 7.29 10.69
N LEU A 174 -1.46 6.05 10.60
CA LEU A 174 -1.33 5.05 11.67
C LEU A 174 0.14 4.67 11.95
N VAL A 175 0.97 4.68 10.91
CA VAL A 175 2.40 4.38 11.02
C VAL A 175 3.24 5.60 11.44
N GLY A 176 2.64 6.80 11.43
CA GLY A 176 3.36 8.06 11.69
C GLY A 176 3.93 8.72 10.43
N LEU A 177 3.59 8.22 9.24
CA LEU A 177 4.02 8.72 7.94
C LEU A 177 2.92 9.54 7.23
N GLY A 178 1.96 10.11 7.95
CA GLY A 178 0.84 10.85 7.38
C GLY A 178 1.27 12.09 6.58
N HIS A 179 2.36 12.74 6.98
CA HIS A 179 2.85 13.94 6.31
C HIS A 179 3.71 13.60 5.09
N ARG A 180 3.37 14.16 3.93
CA ARG A 180 4.06 13.88 2.66
C ARG A 180 5.55 14.21 2.70
N GLN A 181 5.93 15.34 3.30
CA GLN A 181 7.32 15.75 3.41
C GLN A 181 8.19 14.78 4.23
N LEU A 182 7.61 14.06 5.19
CA LEU A 182 8.32 13.02 5.91
C LEU A 182 8.57 11.80 5.03
N ARG A 183 7.58 11.42 4.22
CA ARG A 183 7.71 10.30 3.28
C ARG A 183 8.79 10.56 2.24
N ASP A 184 8.85 11.78 1.71
CA ASP A 184 9.83 12.17 0.68
C ASP A 184 11.29 12.14 1.21
N LYS A 185 11.49 12.23 2.54
CA LYS A 185 12.80 12.11 3.18
C LYS A 185 13.25 10.66 3.41
N LEU A 186 12.35 9.71 3.37
CA LEU A 186 12.69 8.30 3.56
C LEU A 186 13.22 7.70 2.26
N ALA A 187 14.39 7.11 2.33
CA ALA A 187 15.01 6.39 1.22
C ALA A 187 14.36 5.03 0.91
N ILE A 188 13.17 4.75 1.50
CA ILE A 188 12.47 3.47 1.40
C ILE A 188 11.24 3.62 0.54
N ASN A 189 10.94 2.59 -0.24
CA ASN A 189 9.74 2.57 -1.07
C ASN A 189 8.47 2.63 -0.21
N HIS A 190 7.65 3.67 -0.42
CA HIS A 190 6.42 3.92 0.33
C HIS A 190 5.41 2.77 0.23
N SER A 191 5.34 2.07 -0.89
CA SER A 191 4.45 0.92 -1.07
C SER A 191 4.78 -0.22 -0.10
N LYS A 192 6.06 -0.46 0.18
CA LYS A 192 6.48 -1.45 1.19
C LYS A 192 6.03 -1.04 2.60
N MET A 193 6.08 0.26 2.93
CA MET A 193 5.62 0.78 4.21
C MET A 193 4.11 0.58 4.42
N LEU A 194 3.31 0.66 3.35
CA LEU A 194 1.89 0.34 3.42
C LEU A 194 1.64 -1.15 3.71
N ALA A 195 2.41 -2.03 3.09
CA ALA A 195 2.32 -3.47 3.34
C ALA A 195 2.63 -3.81 4.81
N TYR A 196 3.55 -3.07 5.43
CA TYR A 196 3.94 -3.27 6.84
C TYR A 196 3.09 -2.48 7.82
N SER A 197 2.12 -1.70 7.37
CA SER A 197 1.38 -0.75 8.22
C SER A 197 0.74 -1.40 9.44
N GLY A 198 0.18 -2.61 9.32
CA GLY A 198 -0.41 -3.35 10.44
C GLY A 198 0.61 -3.74 11.51
N ILE A 199 1.79 -4.18 11.08
CA ILE A 199 2.88 -4.57 11.99
C ILE A 199 3.52 -3.33 12.63
N LEU A 200 3.75 -2.28 11.83
CA LEU A 200 4.37 -1.04 12.30
C LEU A 200 3.46 -0.21 13.22
N ALA A 201 2.14 -0.33 13.09
CA ALA A 201 1.19 0.29 14.00
C ALA A 201 1.22 -0.33 15.40
N ASN A 202 1.50 -1.64 15.50
CA ASN A 202 1.64 -2.33 16.77
C ASN A 202 2.84 -1.77 17.57
N PRO A 203 2.72 -1.52 18.88
CA PRO A 203 3.85 -1.09 19.72
C PRO A 203 4.90 -2.18 19.96
N GLY A 204 4.55 -3.45 19.87
CA GLY A 204 5.47 -4.56 20.08
C GLY A 204 6.56 -4.64 19.01
N ARG A 205 7.82 -4.76 19.45
CA ARG A 205 9.01 -4.86 18.60
C ARG A 205 9.87 -6.04 19.04
N SER A 206 9.35 -7.26 18.79
CA SER A 206 10.14 -8.46 19.04
C SER A 206 11.30 -8.57 18.03
N PRO A 207 12.42 -9.21 18.41
CA PRO A 207 13.53 -9.48 17.49
C PRO A 207 13.09 -10.16 16.20
N GLU A 208 12.15 -11.09 16.27
CA GLU A 208 11.59 -11.83 15.14
C GLU A 208 10.86 -10.90 14.15
N ILE A 209 10.07 -9.95 14.68
CA ILE A 209 9.37 -8.96 13.84
C ILE A 209 10.39 -8.08 13.11
N ILE A 210 11.44 -7.62 13.78
CA ILE A 210 12.48 -6.77 13.18
C ILE A 210 13.21 -7.56 12.08
N CYS A 211 13.61 -8.79 12.36
CA CYS A 211 14.27 -9.67 11.40
C CYS A 211 13.37 -9.94 10.18
N GLY A 212 12.10 -10.27 10.40
CA GLY A 212 11.15 -10.52 9.32
C GLY A 212 10.90 -9.30 8.44
N LEU A 213 10.76 -8.12 9.03
CA LEU A 213 10.59 -6.86 8.28
C LEU A 213 11.83 -6.52 7.44
N VAL A 214 13.04 -6.68 8.02
CA VAL A 214 14.29 -6.42 7.30
C VAL A 214 14.50 -7.45 6.19
N SER A 215 14.28 -8.74 6.47
CA SER A 215 14.37 -9.83 5.49
C SER A 215 13.46 -9.57 4.28
N HIS A 216 12.19 -9.28 4.52
CA HIS A 216 11.22 -9.04 3.44
C HIS A 216 11.48 -7.69 2.72
N CYS A 217 11.93 -6.65 3.45
CA CYS A 217 12.17 -5.34 2.83
C CYS A 217 13.32 -5.36 1.82
N PHE A 218 14.40 -6.08 2.14
CA PHE A 218 15.62 -6.12 1.35
C PHE A 218 15.82 -7.46 0.61
N ASP A 219 14.83 -8.34 0.67
CA ASP A 219 14.85 -9.66 0.02
C ASP A 219 16.08 -10.50 0.44
N LEU A 220 16.22 -10.68 1.77
CA LEU A 220 17.33 -11.36 2.42
C LEU A 220 16.88 -12.73 2.95
N SER A 221 17.72 -13.74 2.79
CA SER A 221 17.41 -15.11 3.23
C SER A 221 17.61 -15.32 4.74
N GLU A 222 18.69 -14.81 5.28
CA GLU A 222 19.07 -15.07 6.67
C GLU A 222 19.35 -13.76 7.41
N VAL A 223 18.42 -13.36 8.28
CA VAL A 223 18.55 -12.20 9.13
C VAL A 223 18.29 -12.64 10.57
N THR A 224 19.25 -12.38 11.45
CA THR A 224 19.14 -12.68 12.88
C THR A 224 19.49 -11.47 13.72
N LEU A 225 18.87 -11.37 14.90
CA LEU A 225 19.10 -10.28 15.82
C LEU A 225 19.54 -10.85 17.18
N GLN A 226 20.70 -10.40 17.65
CA GLN A 226 21.24 -10.78 18.95
C GLN A 226 21.13 -9.60 19.92
N ASN A 227 20.35 -9.78 20.97
CA ASN A 227 20.20 -8.78 22.03
C ASN A 227 21.38 -8.83 23.01
N TRP A 228 21.40 -7.90 23.93
CA TRP A 228 22.33 -7.87 25.08
C TRP A 228 23.80 -7.78 24.69
N GLN A 229 24.11 -6.95 23.70
CA GLN A 229 25.50 -6.72 23.29
C GLN A 229 26.16 -5.73 24.25
N ARG A 230 27.33 -6.12 24.77
CA ARG A 230 28.08 -5.30 25.71
C ARG A 230 28.60 -4.03 25.06
N ARG A 231 28.27 -2.88 25.63
CA ARG A 231 28.87 -1.58 25.28
C ARG A 231 29.41 -0.88 26.52
N LYS A 232 30.36 0.05 26.32
CA LYS A 232 30.82 0.95 27.36
C LYS A 232 30.16 2.31 27.15
N VAL A 233 29.40 2.77 28.12
CA VAL A 233 28.74 4.07 28.11
C VAL A 233 29.53 5.02 29.00
N ASP A 234 29.76 6.22 28.51
CA ASP A 234 30.43 7.26 29.29
C ASP A 234 29.47 7.78 30.37
N ILE A 235 29.99 7.94 31.58
CA ILE A 235 29.21 8.44 32.72
C ILE A 235 29.22 9.96 32.64
N GLU A 236 28.08 10.59 32.85
CA GLU A 236 28.00 12.04 32.91
C GLU A 236 28.99 12.63 33.97
N PRO A 237 29.67 13.76 33.67
CA PRO A 237 30.66 14.33 34.56
C PRO A 237 30.14 14.60 35.98
N ASP A 238 28.84 14.88 36.09
CA ASP A 238 28.18 15.16 37.36
C ASP A 238 27.95 13.90 38.23
N GLN A 239 27.95 12.73 37.62
CA GLN A 239 27.78 11.42 38.30
C GLN A 239 29.12 10.72 38.55
N GLN A 240 30.20 11.21 37.95
CA GLN A 240 31.54 10.65 38.15
C GLN A 240 32.06 11.01 39.54
N ASN A 241 32.53 10.01 40.25
CA ASN A 241 33.25 10.24 41.50
C ASN A 241 34.74 10.47 41.25
N SER A 242 35.24 11.58 41.67
CA SER A 242 36.66 11.88 41.62
C SER A 242 37.24 12.23 43.02
N LEU A 243 38.43 11.74 43.29
CA LEU A 243 39.12 12.02 44.57
C LEU A 243 39.30 13.53 44.72
N GLY A 244 38.89 14.09 45.85
CA GLY A 244 39.05 15.51 46.16
C GLY A 244 38.00 16.43 45.50
N SER A 245 36.96 15.91 44.87
CA SER A 245 35.86 16.74 44.34
C SER A 245 34.94 17.23 45.44
N TYR A 246 34.84 18.56 45.54
CA TYR A 246 33.87 19.24 46.41
C TYR A 246 32.79 19.85 45.54
N SER A 247 31.54 19.70 45.94
CA SER A 247 30.46 20.48 45.36
C SER A 247 30.36 21.80 46.12
N LEU A 248 30.62 22.92 45.45
CA LEU A 248 30.36 24.24 45.99
C LEU A 248 28.95 24.65 45.64
N LYS A 249 28.06 24.71 46.63
CA LYS A 249 26.77 25.34 46.50
C LYS A 249 26.72 26.52 47.44
N ASN A 250 26.55 27.73 46.92
CA ASN A 250 26.51 29.01 47.67
C ASN A 250 27.77 29.30 48.52
N GLY A 251 28.95 28.88 48.05
CA GLY A 251 30.21 29.16 48.81
C GLY A 251 30.51 28.21 49.94
N GLU A 252 29.62 27.32 50.32
CA GLU A 252 29.83 26.27 51.30
C GLU A 252 30.34 24.99 50.65
N LYS A 253 31.39 24.39 51.23
CA LYS A 253 31.86 23.05 50.83
C LYS A 253 30.85 22.01 51.30
N LEU A 254 29.96 21.57 50.39
CA LEU A 254 29.16 20.37 50.67
C LEU A 254 30.08 19.15 50.72
N ALA A 255 29.80 18.24 51.66
CA ALA A 255 30.47 16.97 51.81
C ALA A 255 30.50 16.25 50.44
N GLY A 256 31.65 15.65 50.14
CA GLY A 256 31.97 15.12 48.83
C GLY A 256 30.87 14.29 48.20
N ARG A 257 30.80 14.30 46.88
CA ARG A 257 29.83 13.55 46.03
C ARG A 257 29.80 12.02 46.27
N SER A 258 30.64 11.52 47.21
CA SER A 258 30.79 10.10 47.52
C SER A 258 29.80 9.65 48.57
N VAL A 259 28.51 9.60 48.23
CA VAL A 259 27.48 8.98 49.07
C VAL A 259 27.30 7.53 48.62
N LEU A 260 27.47 6.59 49.57
CA LEU A 260 27.34 5.18 49.26
C LEU A 260 25.99 4.88 48.63
N GLY A 261 25.98 4.23 47.45
CA GLY A 261 24.80 3.93 46.65
C GLY A 261 24.47 4.93 45.54
N ASN A 262 25.04 6.15 45.54
CA ASN A 262 24.69 7.21 44.57
C ASN A 262 25.81 7.58 43.59
N PHE A 263 26.93 6.91 43.63
CA PHE A 263 28.05 7.22 42.73
C PHE A 263 28.53 5.98 41.97
N VAL A 264 29.08 6.21 40.81
CA VAL A 264 29.67 5.18 39.96
C VAL A 264 31.19 5.41 39.89
N LEU A 265 31.94 4.33 40.09
CA LEU A 265 33.41 4.39 40.02
C LEU A 265 33.85 4.29 38.55
N GLY A 266 34.73 5.25 38.14
CA GLY A 266 35.30 5.29 36.82
C GLY A 266 34.59 6.27 35.87
N THR A 267 35.05 6.32 34.63
CA THR A 267 34.52 7.21 33.59
C THR A 267 33.52 6.49 32.67
N ARG A 268 33.49 5.16 32.70
CA ARG A 268 32.66 4.32 31.83
C ARG A 268 32.05 3.13 32.56
N VAL A 269 30.81 2.83 32.25
CA VAL A 269 30.07 1.71 32.79
C VAL A 269 29.74 0.71 31.67
N PRO A 270 29.86 -0.61 31.91
CA PRO A 270 29.34 -1.60 30.95
C PRO A 270 27.83 -1.61 30.97
N ASP A 271 27.21 -1.39 29.80
CA ASP A 271 25.78 -1.49 29.57
C ASP A 271 25.52 -2.67 28.61
N LEU A 272 24.52 -3.49 28.98
CA LEU A 272 24.09 -4.64 28.17
C LEU A 272 22.72 -4.41 27.52
N SER A 273 21.87 -3.59 28.14
CA SER A 273 20.48 -3.42 27.74
C SER A 273 20.29 -2.51 26.55
N GLY A 274 21.21 -1.59 26.32
CA GLY A 274 21.07 -0.53 25.33
C GLY A 274 21.63 -0.86 23.94
N LYS A 275 22.09 -2.11 23.67
CA LYS A 275 22.72 -2.48 22.40
C LYS A 275 22.30 -3.86 21.90
N PHE A 276 22.09 -3.94 20.58
CA PHE A 276 21.89 -5.21 19.87
C PHE A 276 22.78 -5.31 18.62
N GLN A 277 22.88 -6.48 18.08
CA GLN A 277 23.56 -6.77 16.81
C GLN A 277 22.57 -7.35 15.81
N LEU A 278 22.47 -6.73 14.63
CA LEU A 278 21.73 -7.24 13.50
C LEU A 278 22.70 -7.97 12.58
N SER A 279 22.52 -9.27 12.41
CA SER A 279 23.38 -10.11 11.57
C SER A 279 22.64 -10.52 10.31
N ILE A 280 23.24 -10.26 9.16
CA ILE A 280 22.77 -10.64 7.85
C ILE A 280 23.82 -11.58 7.26
N THR A 281 23.47 -12.85 7.14
CA THR A 281 24.39 -13.91 6.68
C THR A 281 23.99 -14.40 5.29
N SER A 282 24.85 -15.23 4.69
CA SER A 282 24.61 -15.82 3.36
C SER A 282 24.41 -14.81 2.23
N LEU A 283 25.10 -13.67 2.31
CA LEU A 283 25.03 -12.62 1.29
C LEU A 283 25.84 -12.99 0.05
N THR A 284 25.28 -12.69 -1.12
CA THR A 284 26.08 -12.65 -2.35
C THR A 284 27.05 -11.48 -2.31
N ARG A 285 28.17 -11.57 -3.04
CA ARG A 285 29.16 -10.50 -3.09
C ARG A 285 28.56 -9.13 -3.48
N LYS A 286 27.61 -9.12 -4.41
CA LYS A 286 26.92 -7.91 -4.84
C LYS A 286 26.05 -7.30 -3.73
N GLN A 287 25.28 -8.13 -3.04
CA GLN A 287 24.48 -7.69 -1.89
C GLN A 287 25.38 -7.19 -0.76
N PHE A 288 26.45 -7.92 -0.44
CA PHE A 288 27.40 -7.51 0.59
C PHE A 288 27.94 -6.11 0.33
N LEU A 289 28.43 -5.81 -0.89
CA LEU A 289 28.92 -4.50 -1.28
C LEU A 289 27.83 -3.41 -1.17
N SER A 290 26.57 -3.74 -1.49
CA SER A 290 25.48 -2.78 -1.40
C SER A 290 25.10 -2.39 0.02
N PHE A 291 25.38 -3.26 1.02
CA PHE A 291 25.14 -3.00 2.44
C PHE A 291 26.33 -2.37 3.19
N LEU A 292 27.46 -2.17 2.55
CA LEU A 292 28.58 -1.42 3.12
C LEU A 292 28.23 0.08 3.21
N PRO A 293 28.89 0.86 4.08
CA PRO A 293 28.65 2.30 4.25
C PRO A 293 28.74 3.12 2.96
N SER A 294 29.48 2.64 1.97
CA SER A 294 29.58 3.23 0.63
C SER A 294 28.51 2.72 -0.35
N GLY A 295 27.72 1.75 0.05
CA GLY A 295 26.73 1.08 -0.82
C GLY A 295 25.35 1.73 -0.81
N GLU A 296 24.55 1.39 -1.81
CA GLU A 296 23.23 1.98 -2.02
C GLU A 296 22.20 1.61 -0.94
N ASN A 297 22.30 0.40 -0.36
CA ASN A 297 21.33 -0.14 0.58
C ASN A 297 21.64 0.16 2.05
N PHE A 298 22.81 0.69 2.36
CA PHE A 298 23.21 1.00 3.75
C PHE A 298 22.33 2.09 4.37
N LEU A 299 22.17 3.21 3.69
CA LEU A 299 21.34 4.32 4.17
C LEU A 299 19.86 3.93 4.32
N PRO A 300 19.22 3.29 3.31
CA PRO A 300 17.87 2.76 3.45
C PRO A 300 17.71 1.79 4.62
N LEU A 301 18.66 0.86 4.81
CA LEU A 301 18.62 -0.08 5.93
C LEU A 301 18.71 0.65 7.28
N THR A 302 19.64 1.57 7.42
CA THR A 302 19.84 2.34 8.66
C THR A 302 18.61 3.15 9.01
N MET A 303 18.02 3.83 8.03
CA MET A 303 16.79 4.60 8.22
C MET A 303 15.60 3.69 8.57
N PHE A 304 15.50 2.53 7.93
CA PHE A 304 14.42 1.57 8.17
C PHE A 304 14.48 0.98 9.58
N VAL A 305 15.65 0.51 10.00
CA VAL A 305 15.87 0.00 11.36
C VAL A 305 15.59 1.07 12.41
N SER A 306 16.08 2.28 12.21
CA SER A 306 15.82 3.41 13.11
C SER A 306 14.33 3.77 13.19
N PHE A 307 13.61 3.65 12.09
CA PHE A 307 12.17 3.88 12.05
C PHE A 307 11.38 2.77 12.78
N ILE A 308 11.77 1.50 12.62
CA ILE A 308 11.12 0.38 13.30
C ILE A 308 11.31 0.46 14.81
N LEU A 309 12.51 0.76 15.26
CA LEU A 309 12.89 0.66 16.68
C LEU A 309 12.17 1.66 17.58
N ARG A 310 11.77 2.82 17.08
CA ARG A 310 11.25 3.94 17.89
C ARG A 310 12.17 4.41 19.00
N ASP A 311 12.85 3.48 19.69
CA ASP A 311 13.80 3.74 20.75
C ASP A 311 15.21 3.98 20.21
N GLN A 312 15.98 4.79 20.93
CA GLN A 312 17.34 5.15 20.54
C GLN A 312 18.36 4.08 21.00
N LEU A 313 18.16 2.83 20.60
CA LEU A 313 19.11 1.77 20.88
C LEU A 313 20.37 1.88 20.03
N ALA A 314 21.52 1.55 20.60
CA ALA A 314 22.74 1.35 19.85
C ALA A 314 22.68 0.02 19.09
N TRP A 315 23.30 -0.05 17.92
CA TRP A 315 23.34 -1.31 17.19
C TRP A 315 24.51 -1.41 16.23
N ASP A 316 24.95 -2.63 16.05
CA ASP A 316 25.98 -3.03 15.10
C ASP A 316 25.35 -3.85 13.97
N LEU A 317 25.83 -3.64 12.76
CA LEU A 317 25.48 -4.43 11.59
C LEU A 317 26.57 -5.46 11.33
N HIS A 318 26.24 -6.73 11.39
CA HIS A 318 27.12 -7.83 11.09
C HIS A 318 26.77 -8.41 9.72
N LEU A 319 27.68 -8.36 8.75
CA LEU A 319 27.49 -8.84 7.40
C LEU A 319 28.36 -10.06 7.17
N GLY A 320 27.76 -11.17 6.74
CA GLY A 320 28.44 -12.42 6.40
C GLY A 320 28.26 -12.78 4.93
N LEU A 321 29.36 -13.11 4.24
CA LEU A 321 29.35 -13.60 2.88
C LEU A 321 29.00 -15.09 2.84
N ALA A 322 28.30 -15.51 1.77
CA ALA A 322 28.14 -16.93 1.47
C ALA A 322 29.50 -17.55 1.14
N PRO A 323 29.80 -18.79 1.61
CA PRO A 323 31.11 -19.40 1.43
C PRO A 323 31.51 -19.57 -0.05
N GLU A 324 30.55 -19.72 -0.93
CA GLU A 324 30.79 -19.87 -2.39
C GLU A 324 31.16 -18.54 -3.08
N GLN A 325 30.90 -17.40 -2.42
CA GLN A 325 31.09 -16.04 -2.96
C GLN A 325 32.38 -15.37 -2.48
N VAL A 326 33.20 -16.12 -1.75
CA VAL A 326 34.46 -15.63 -1.18
C VAL A 326 35.54 -15.67 -2.27
N GLY A 327 36.04 -14.50 -2.64
CA GLY A 327 37.15 -14.32 -3.56
C GLY A 327 38.34 -13.68 -2.90
N ALA A 328 39.55 -14.11 -3.30
CA ALA A 328 40.78 -13.45 -2.88
C ALA A 328 40.82 -11.99 -3.34
N MET A 329 41.39 -11.13 -2.52
CA MET A 329 41.58 -9.72 -2.84
C MET A 329 42.45 -9.56 -4.09
N ARG A 330 42.03 -8.72 -5.03
CA ARG A 330 42.83 -8.33 -6.20
C ARG A 330 43.26 -6.88 -6.04
N LEU A 331 44.57 -6.64 -6.05
CA LEU A 331 45.16 -5.27 -6.04
C LEU A 331 44.80 -4.57 -7.37
N GLY A 332 44.34 -3.34 -7.30
CA GLY A 332 43.99 -2.53 -8.47
C GLY A 332 42.50 -2.46 -8.79
N ASP A 333 41.64 -3.21 -8.12
CA ASP A 333 40.19 -3.14 -8.30
C ASP A 333 39.56 -2.24 -7.24
N ASN A 334 39.42 -0.96 -7.57
CA ASN A 334 38.86 0.07 -6.66
C ASN A 334 37.42 -0.22 -6.20
N LYS A 335 36.69 -1.11 -6.87
CA LYS A 335 35.30 -1.44 -6.49
C LYS A 335 35.20 -2.64 -5.55
N SER A 336 36.20 -3.49 -5.52
CA SER A 336 36.16 -4.74 -4.76
C SER A 336 37.13 -4.82 -3.59
N ALA A 337 38.10 -3.91 -3.50
CA ALA A 337 39.15 -3.89 -2.47
C ALA A 337 38.97 -2.71 -1.53
N LEU A 338 38.01 -2.77 -0.62
CA LEU A 338 37.81 -1.78 0.44
C LEU A 338 38.55 -2.25 1.69
N LEU A 339 39.58 -1.49 2.12
CA LEU A 339 40.36 -1.81 3.30
C LEU A 339 39.50 -1.89 4.56
N GLY A 340 39.63 -3.00 5.29
CA GLY A 340 38.85 -3.25 6.52
C GLY A 340 37.48 -3.84 6.30
N TRP A 341 36.96 -3.92 5.05
CA TRP A 341 35.63 -4.47 4.76
C TRP A 341 35.65 -5.65 3.78
N THR A 342 36.46 -5.59 2.72
CA THR A 342 36.51 -6.64 1.69
C THR A 342 37.90 -7.21 1.48
N SER A 343 38.91 -6.71 2.18
CA SER A 343 40.30 -7.17 2.07
C SER A 343 40.54 -8.40 2.95
N PHE A 344 40.09 -9.57 2.48
CA PHE A 344 40.39 -10.86 3.11
C PHE A 344 41.70 -11.39 2.58
N LEU A 345 42.64 -11.75 3.48
CA LEU A 345 43.93 -12.35 3.17
C LEU A 345 43.78 -13.86 3.06
N GLY A 346 44.24 -14.43 1.97
CA GLY A 346 44.18 -15.88 1.72
C GLY A 346 42.80 -16.38 1.27
N THR A 347 42.64 -17.70 1.29
CA THR A 347 41.35 -18.36 1.18
C THR A 347 40.81 -18.54 2.59
N PRO A 348 39.80 -17.77 3.03
CA PRO A 348 39.27 -17.90 4.37
C PRO A 348 38.60 -19.27 4.52
N GLU A 349 39.04 -20.06 5.47
CA GLU A 349 38.43 -21.35 5.83
C GLU A 349 37.06 -21.17 6.50
N GLU A 350 36.82 -20.02 7.11
CA GLU A 350 35.57 -19.64 7.75
C GLU A 350 34.81 -18.62 6.93
N ARG A 351 33.50 -18.49 7.20
CA ARG A 351 32.62 -17.50 6.57
C ARG A 351 33.13 -16.09 6.87
N PRO A 352 33.67 -15.35 5.90
CA PRO A 352 34.18 -14.01 6.15
C PRO A 352 33.04 -13.09 6.52
N SER A 353 33.21 -12.38 7.63
CA SER A 353 32.21 -11.48 8.15
C SER A 353 32.82 -10.16 8.57
N VAL A 354 32.04 -9.11 8.53
CA VAL A 354 32.43 -7.75 8.93
C VAL A 354 31.37 -7.16 9.85
N THR A 355 31.81 -6.54 10.95
CA THR A 355 30.92 -5.84 11.87
C THR A 355 31.11 -4.34 11.72
N ILE A 356 30.03 -3.63 11.45
CA ILE A 356 30.00 -2.20 11.24
C ILE A 356 29.21 -1.56 12.39
N ARG A 357 29.79 -0.60 13.09
CA ARG A 357 29.03 0.21 14.06
C ARG A 357 28.17 1.22 13.32
N VAL A 358 26.87 1.11 13.53
CA VAL A 358 25.93 2.03 12.91
C VAL A 358 25.55 3.14 13.88
N ARG A 359 25.31 2.76 15.14
CA ARG A 359 24.97 3.71 16.21
C ARG A 359 25.61 3.26 17.52
N SER A 360 26.33 4.17 18.17
CA SER A 360 27.03 3.95 19.45
C SER A 360 26.18 4.42 20.64
#